data_b3752c557dccd6925a44ed00cf1eef57
#
_entry.id   b3752c557dccd6925a44ed00cf1eef57
#
_cell.length_a   1.000
_cell.length_b   1.000
_cell.length_c   1.000
_cell.angle_alpha   90.00
_cell.angle_beta   90.00
_cell.angle_gamma   90.00
#
_symmetry.space_group_name_H-M   'P 1'
#
loop_
_entity.id
_entity.type
_entity.pdbx_description
1 polymer ?
#
loop_
_entity_poly.entity_id
_entity_poly.type
_entity_poly.pdbx_seq_one_letter_code
_entity_poly.pdbx_strand_id
1 'polypeptide(L)'
;MSNNSYSIVFFDNLISKMFKTIDLIKNSYPNVFIFNQEKDFFDFIENEKCDVIILNLDLLPNDAILITKEINLRKLDSKPFIIIYSDKQDDFAQEFAFNSGADSFINFHEKPGVMILFLKNLLKRRIKLINTSKKDIVLDDEQLLIFNKGIPIQLPRKEFKVFELLYNTPDKFFSKTEIAGLIWLDESVANKRTIDVHIYNIRQFFGKRIIQSQKGKGYRINKKVIG
;
A
#
# COMPACT_ATOMS: atom_id res chain seq x y z
N MET A 1 -0.37 3.64 27.24
CA MET A 1 -0.57 2.76 26.07
C MET A 1 -1.88 3.18 25.43
N SER A 2 -1.86 3.90 24.32
CA SER A 2 -3.07 4.36 23.63
C SER A 2 -3.79 3.14 23.07
N ASN A 3 -4.97 2.83 23.65
CA ASN A 3 -5.92 1.88 23.06
C ASN A 3 -6.38 2.44 21.71
N ASN A 4 -5.61 2.22 20.67
CA ASN A 4 -6.07 2.45 19.31
C ASN A 4 -7.03 1.33 18.97
N SER A 5 -8.31 1.57 19.15
CA SER A 5 -9.39 0.66 18.77
C SER A 5 -9.54 0.71 17.26
N TYR A 6 -8.73 -0.08 16.54
CA TYR A 6 -8.92 -0.26 15.10
C TYR A 6 -10.15 -1.10 14.82
N SER A 7 -10.90 -0.73 13.78
CA SER A 7 -12.02 -1.49 13.25
C SER A 7 -11.57 -2.35 12.07
N ILE A 8 -11.62 -3.66 12.25
CA ILE A 8 -11.25 -4.66 11.23
C ILE A 8 -12.52 -5.40 10.83
N VAL A 9 -12.83 -5.36 9.55
CA VAL A 9 -14.05 -5.97 9.00
C VAL A 9 -13.67 -7.11 8.08
N PHE A 10 -14.24 -8.28 8.34
CA PHE A 10 -14.18 -9.43 7.45
C PHE A 10 -15.48 -9.57 6.68
N PHE A 11 -15.38 -9.78 5.38
CA PHE A 11 -16.50 -10.26 4.59
C PHE A 11 -16.11 -11.60 3.95
N ASP A 12 -16.72 -12.66 4.48
CA ASP A 12 -16.42 -14.04 4.10
C ASP A 12 -17.63 -14.93 4.36
N ASN A 13 -18.17 -15.55 3.32
CA ASN A 13 -19.26 -16.52 3.45
C ASN A 13 -18.77 -17.97 3.63
N LEU A 14 -17.44 -18.19 3.65
CA LEU A 14 -16.78 -19.48 3.87
C LEU A 14 -15.87 -19.47 5.12
N ILE A 15 -16.32 -18.82 6.19
CA ILE A 15 -15.58 -18.52 7.43
C ILE A 15 -14.84 -19.72 8.02
N SER A 16 -15.26 -20.94 7.76
CA SER A 16 -14.66 -22.15 8.36
C SER A 16 -13.14 -22.29 8.12
N LYS A 17 -12.64 -21.79 7.00
CA LYS A 17 -11.20 -21.85 6.67
C LYS A 17 -10.36 -20.83 7.47
N MET A 18 -10.95 -19.69 7.83
CA MET A 18 -10.30 -18.59 8.52
C MET A 18 -10.47 -18.59 10.04
N PHE A 19 -11.25 -19.51 10.59
CA PHE A 19 -11.69 -19.48 11.99
C PHE A 19 -10.53 -19.26 12.97
N LYS A 20 -9.45 -20.04 12.86
CA LYS A 20 -8.28 -19.91 13.75
C LYS A 20 -7.58 -18.56 13.64
N THR A 21 -7.51 -18.00 12.45
CA THR A 21 -6.87 -16.70 12.19
C THR A 21 -7.73 -15.57 12.71
N ILE A 22 -9.03 -15.63 12.48
CA ILE A 22 -10.00 -14.65 12.98
C ILE A 22 -9.99 -14.63 14.52
N ASP A 23 -9.96 -15.81 15.15
CA ASP A 23 -9.90 -15.94 16.61
C ASP A 23 -8.64 -15.27 17.19
N LEU A 24 -7.48 -15.54 16.59
CA LEU A 24 -6.23 -14.87 16.97
C LEU A 24 -6.25 -13.35 16.75
N ILE A 25 -6.91 -12.87 15.68
CA ILE A 25 -7.05 -11.45 15.40
C ILE A 25 -7.98 -10.81 16.45
N LYS A 26 -9.10 -11.45 16.79
CA LYS A 26 -10.01 -11.00 17.87
C LYS A 26 -9.31 -10.86 19.22
N ASN A 27 -8.40 -11.78 19.54
CA ASN A 27 -7.61 -11.69 20.76
C ASN A 27 -6.63 -10.51 20.78
N SER A 28 -6.26 -10.00 19.60
CA SER A 28 -5.32 -8.89 19.46
C SER A 28 -5.99 -7.53 19.22
N TYR A 29 -7.21 -7.52 18.69
CA TYR A 29 -7.96 -6.33 18.31
C TYR A 29 -9.42 -6.43 18.82
N PRO A 30 -9.89 -5.43 19.59
CA PRO A 30 -11.22 -5.51 20.21
C PRO A 30 -12.39 -5.35 19.22
N ASN A 31 -12.18 -4.60 18.12
CA ASN A 31 -13.24 -4.28 17.16
C ASN A 31 -13.02 -5.08 15.88
N VAL A 32 -13.41 -6.35 15.89
CA VAL A 32 -13.40 -7.24 14.73
C VAL A 32 -14.82 -7.67 14.40
N PHE A 33 -15.28 -7.29 13.24
CA PHE A 33 -16.62 -7.56 12.72
C PHE A 33 -16.54 -8.56 11.56
N ILE A 34 -17.54 -9.43 11.47
CA ILE A 34 -17.56 -10.50 10.45
C ILE A 34 -18.94 -10.50 9.82
N PHE A 35 -18.95 -10.39 8.50
CA PHE A 35 -20.17 -10.44 7.71
C PHE A 35 -20.12 -11.61 6.73
N ASN A 36 -21.26 -12.22 6.51
CA ASN A 36 -21.48 -13.29 5.53
C ASN A 36 -22.59 -12.94 4.52
N GLN A 37 -23.23 -11.78 4.72
CA GLN A 37 -24.23 -11.24 3.80
C GLN A 37 -23.74 -9.88 3.29
N GLU A 38 -23.80 -9.70 1.97
CA GLU A 38 -23.31 -8.51 1.29
C GLU A 38 -24.03 -7.24 1.76
N LYS A 39 -25.35 -7.32 1.95
CA LYS A 39 -26.15 -6.20 2.40
C LYS A 39 -25.69 -5.69 3.77
N ASP A 40 -25.55 -6.58 4.74
CA ASP A 40 -25.18 -6.23 6.11
C ASP A 40 -23.74 -5.67 6.16
N PHE A 41 -22.86 -6.21 5.31
CA PHE A 41 -21.50 -5.71 5.15
C PHE A 41 -21.48 -4.26 4.64
N PHE A 42 -22.22 -3.96 3.56
CA PHE A 42 -22.26 -2.61 3.00
C PHE A 42 -22.97 -1.63 3.96
N ASP A 43 -24.08 -2.03 4.56
CA ASP A 43 -24.75 -1.21 5.56
C ASP A 43 -23.82 -0.84 6.71
N PHE A 44 -22.96 -1.76 7.16
CA PHE A 44 -21.99 -1.49 8.21
C PHE A 44 -20.90 -0.51 7.78
N ILE A 45 -20.22 -0.75 6.64
CA ILE A 45 -19.09 0.08 6.24
C ILE A 45 -19.49 1.51 5.79
N GLU A 46 -20.76 1.73 5.47
CA GLU A 46 -21.30 3.06 5.17
C GLU A 46 -21.60 3.88 6.42
N ASN A 47 -21.97 3.24 7.53
CA ASN A 47 -22.40 3.89 8.75
C ASN A 47 -21.34 3.88 9.86
N GLU A 48 -20.35 2.99 9.77
CA GLU A 48 -19.33 2.82 10.79
C GLU A 48 -17.94 3.01 10.25
N LYS A 49 -17.06 3.58 11.08
CA LYS A 49 -15.66 3.74 10.71
C LYS A 49 -14.98 2.40 10.55
N CYS A 50 -14.40 2.16 9.38
CA CYS A 50 -13.65 0.96 9.07
C CYS A 50 -12.18 1.30 8.75
N ASP A 51 -11.23 0.62 9.43
CA ASP A 51 -9.81 0.83 9.20
C ASP A 51 -9.22 -0.19 8.21
N VAL A 52 -9.68 -1.43 8.27
CA VAL A 52 -9.25 -2.53 7.38
C VAL A 52 -10.45 -3.37 6.99
N ILE A 53 -10.57 -3.66 5.72
CA ILE A 53 -11.52 -4.63 5.16
C ILE A 53 -10.73 -5.82 4.62
N ILE A 54 -11.14 -7.03 5.00
CA ILE A 54 -10.53 -8.28 4.58
C ILE A 54 -11.58 -9.10 3.85
N LEU A 55 -11.37 -9.37 2.56
CA LEU A 55 -12.29 -10.04 1.67
C LEU A 55 -11.76 -11.41 1.26
N ASN A 56 -12.60 -12.43 1.31
CA ASN A 56 -12.30 -13.70 0.67
C ASN A 56 -12.45 -13.55 -0.85
N LEU A 57 -11.47 -14.00 -1.64
CA LEU A 57 -11.53 -13.93 -3.10
C LEU A 57 -12.78 -14.65 -3.66
N ASP A 58 -13.13 -15.79 -3.09
CA ASP A 58 -14.22 -16.66 -3.56
C ASP A 58 -15.58 -16.32 -2.92
N LEU A 59 -15.88 -15.03 -2.68
CA LEU A 59 -17.18 -14.58 -2.18
C LEU A 59 -18.32 -14.92 -3.17
N LEU A 60 -19.52 -15.09 -2.67
CA LEU A 60 -20.75 -15.31 -3.46
C LEU A 60 -21.85 -14.35 -2.99
N PRO A 61 -22.70 -13.82 -3.88
CA PRO A 61 -22.74 -14.04 -5.35
C PRO A 61 -21.68 -13.26 -6.13
N ASN A 62 -21.10 -12.21 -5.52
CA ASN A 62 -20.07 -11.36 -6.13
C ASN A 62 -18.71 -11.70 -5.54
N ASP A 63 -17.69 -11.82 -6.39
CA ASP A 63 -16.32 -12.03 -5.92
C ASP A 63 -15.72 -10.78 -5.26
N ALA A 64 -14.61 -10.95 -4.53
CA ALA A 64 -13.95 -9.86 -3.83
C ALA A 64 -13.47 -8.74 -4.76
N ILE A 65 -13.23 -9.01 -6.03
CA ILE A 65 -12.79 -8.03 -7.03
C ILE A 65 -13.93 -7.05 -7.35
N LEU A 66 -15.15 -7.56 -7.54
CA LEU A 66 -16.35 -6.75 -7.75
C LEU A 66 -16.69 -5.94 -6.49
N ILE A 67 -16.68 -6.58 -5.33
CA ILE A 67 -16.88 -5.92 -4.02
C ILE A 67 -15.87 -4.80 -3.80
N THR A 68 -14.58 -5.03 -4.11
CA THR A 68 -13.53 -4.00 -3.99
C THR A 68 -13.80 -2.79 -4.89
N LYS A 69 -14.22 -3.01 -6.14
CA LYS A 69 -14.60 -1.92 -7.04
C LYS A 69 -15.78 -1.13 -6.47
N GLU A 70 -16.78 -1.82 -5.95
CA GLU A 70 -17.93 -1.18 -5.35
C GLU A 70 -17.59 -0.36 -4.11
N ILE A 71 -16.74 -0.87 -3.20
CA ILE A 71 -16.23 -0.12 -2.04
C ILE A 71 -15.52 1.17 -2.51
N ASN A 72 -14.68 1.08 -3.56
CA ASN A 72 -13.93 2.23 -4.06
C ASN A 72 -14.81 3.30 -4.74
N LEU A 73 -16.00 2.95 -5.19
CA LEU A 73 -16.99 3.89 -5.75
C LEU A 73 -17.80 4.60 -4.67
N ARG A 74 -17.89 4.03 -3.47
CA ARG A 74 -18.68 4.60 -2.36
C ARG A 74 -17.94 5.75 -1.68
N LYS A 75 -18.70 6.74 -1.18
CA LYS A 75 -18.17 7.84 -0.36
C LYS A 75 -18.16 7.40 1.11
N LEU A 76 -17.08 6.77 1.54
CA LEU A 76 -16.87 6.42 2.93
C LEU A 76 -16.19 7.57 3.68
N ASP A 77 -16.51 7.76 4.96
CA ASP A 77 -15.90 8.80 5.83
C ASP A 77 -14.38 8.68 5.94
N SER A 78 -13.87 7.46 5.89
CA SER A 78 -12.44 7.19 5.81
C SER A 78 -12.17 6.04 4.86
N LYS A 79 -11.17 6.17 4.01
CA LYS A 79 -10.79 5.07 3.11
C LYS A 79 -10.15 3.93 3.91
N PRO A 80 -10.77 2.73 3.97
CA PRO A 80 -10.17 1.56 4.63
C PRO A 80 -9.04 0.99 3.78
N PHE A 81 -8.12 0.25 4.39
CA PHE A 81 -7.25 -0.67 3.66
C PHE A 81 -8.04 -1.90 3.23
N ILE A 82 -7.98 -2.25 1.97
CA ILE A 82 -8.67 -3.41 1.40
C ILE A 82 -7.66 -4.52 1.13
N ILE A 83 -7.84 -5.64 1.81
CA ILE A 83 -7.01 -6.83 1.69
C ILE A 83 -7.87 -7.93 1.09
N ILE A 84 -7.45 -8.51 -0.02
CA ILE A 84 -8.05 -9.72 -0.55
C ILE A 84 -7.19 -10.91 -0.16
N TYR A 85 -7.80 -11.99 0.28
CA TYR A 85 -7.11 -13.24 0.55
C TYR A 85 -7.69 -14.40 -0.25
N SER A 86 -6.84 -15.37 -0.57
CA SER A 86 -7.22 -16.61 -1.24
C SER A 86 -6.42 -17.79 -0.70
N ASP A 87 -7.00 -18.98 -0.71
CA ASP A 87 -6.30 -20.24 -0.48
C ASP A 87 -5.77 -20.88 -1.78
N LYS A 88 -6.03 -20.25 -2.92
CA LYS A 88 -5.57 -20.69 -4.23
C LYS A 88 -4.32 -19.93 -4.66
N GLN A 89 -3.38 -20.65 -5.27
CA GLN A 89 -2.27 -20.02 -5.99
C GLN A 89 -2.76 -19.66 -7.39
N ASP A 90 -3.14 -18.41 -7.57
CA ASP A 90 -3.57 -17.89 -8.85
C ASP A 90 -2.92 -16.53 -9.09
N ASP A 91 -1.90 -16.52 -9.95
CA ASP A 91 -1.12 -15.31 -10.23
C ASP A 91 -2.00 -14.24 -10.92
N PHE A 92 -3.01 -14.65 -11.70
CA PHE A 92 -3.94 -13.72 -12.33
C PHE A 92 -4.89 -13.06 -11.32
N ALA A 93 -5.31 -13.80 -10.30
CA ALA A 93 -6.19 -13.26 -9.26
C ALA A 93 -5.53 -12.10 -8.50
N GLN A 94 -4.23 -12.18 -8.26
CA GLN A 94 -3.46 -11.10 -7.63
C GLN A 94 -3.44 -9.83 -8.49
N GLU A 95 -3.20 -9.96 -9.80
CA GLU A 95 -3.22 -8.83 -10.72
C GLU A 95 -4.61 -8.17 -10.78
N PHE A 96 -5.68 -8.97 -10.89
CA PHE A 96 -7.05 -8.46 -10.89
C PHE A 96 -7.43 -7.79 -9.57
N ALA A 97 -6.97 -8.31 -8.43
CA ALA A 97 -7.18 -7.72 -7.12
C ALA A 97 -6.58 -6.31 -7.04
N PHE A 98 -5.31 -6.14 -7.43
CA PHE A 98 -4.68 -4.83 -7.45
C PHE A 98 -5.32 -3.87 -8.46
N ASN A 99 -5.69 -4.34 -9.65
CA ASN A 99 -6.41 -3.54 -10.65
C ASN A 99 -7.81 -3.12 -10.19
N SER A 100 -8.44 -3.86 -9.28
CA SER A 100 -9.70 -3.45 -8.65
C SER A 100 -9.56 -2.37 -7.59
N GLY A 101 -8.33 -2.12 -7.14
CA GLY A 101 -7.98 -1.16 -6.10
C GLY A 101 -7.81 -1.74 -4.71
N ALA A 102 -7.57 -3.05 -4.59
CA ALA A 102 -7.12 -3.65 -3.34
C ALA A 102 -5.71 -3.17 -2.98
N ASP A 103 -5.47 -2.91 -1.69
CA ASP A 103 -4.17 -2.47 -1.17
C ASP A 103 -3.20 -3.65 -0.96
N SER A 104 -3.72 -4.87 -0.80
CA SER A 104 -2.92 -6.08 -0.65
C SER A 104 -3.67 -7.32 -1.08
N PHE A 105 -2.90 -8.33 -1.48
CA PHE A 105 -3.38 -9.69 -1.75
C PHE A 105 -2.54 -10.68 -0.93
N ILE A 106 -3.19 -11.59 -0.19
CA ILE A 106 -2.53 -12.54 0.69
C ILE A 106 -2.93 -13.95 0.30
N ASN A 107 -1.93 -14.78 0.01
CA ASN A 107 -2.16 -16.20 -0.16
C ASN A 107 -2.22 -16.89 1.21
N PHE A 108 -3.31 -17.62 1.47
CA PHE A 108 -3.66 -18.11 2.80
C PHE A 108 -2.98 -19.45 3.20
N HIS A 109 -2.01 -19.93 2.46
CA HIS A 109 -1.18 -21.07 2.90
C HIS A 109 -0.23 -20.71 4.06
N GLU A 110 -0.20 -19.44 4.44
CA GLU A 110 0.68 -18.97 5.49
C GLU A 110 0.13 -19.24 6.89
N LYS A 111 1.06 -19.35 7.85
CA LYS A 111 0.72 -19.53 9.27
C LYS A 111 -0.13 -18.36 9.77
N PRO A 112 -1.17 -18.60 10.59
CA PRO A 112 -2.04 -17.54 11.11
C PRO A 112 -1.31 -16.34 11.74
N GLY A 113 -0.15 -16.58 12.36
CA GLY A 113 0.70 -15.52 12.94
C GLY A 113 1.24 -14.52 11.95
N VAL A 114 1.40 -14.89 10.66
CA VAL A 114 1.90 -13.99 9.61
C VAL A 114 0.85 -12.91 9.31
N MET A 115 -0.43 -13.26 9.25
CA MET A 115 -1.52 -12.31 9.08
C MET A 115 -1.56 -11.28 10.22
N ILE A 116 -1.35 -11.71 11.46
CA ILE A 116 -1.33 -10.80 12.62
C ILE A 116 -0.16 -9.84 12.52
N LEU A 117 1.02 -10.32 12.16
CA LEU A 117 2.21 -9.47 11.96
C LEU A 117 1.99 -8.49 10.81
N PHE A 118 1.38 -8.93 9.72
CA PHE A 118 1.01 -8.09 8.60
C PHE A 118 0.05 -6.98 9.03
N LEU A 119 -1.07 -7.31 9.68
CA LEU A 119 -2.04 -6.33 10.20
C LEU A 119 -1.40 -5.37 11.19
N LYS A 120 -0.58 -5.87 12.12
CA LYS A 120 0.13 -5.04 13.08
C LYS A 120 1.03 -4.00 12.41
N ASN A 121 1.75 -4.42 11.38
CA ASN A 121 2.62 -3.53 10.62
C ASN A 121 1.81 -2.52 9.79
N LEU A 122 0.75 -2.97 9.12
CA LEU A 122 -0.16 -2.12 8.36
C LEU A 122 -0.77 -1.02 9.23
N LEU A 123 -1.34 -1.39 10.37
CA LEU A 123 -2.02 -0.47 11.29
C LEU A 123 -1.06 0.49 12.00
N LYS A 124 0.15 0.04 12.36
CA LYS A 124 1.20 0.93 12.90
C LYS A 124 1.57 2.03 11.91
N ARG A 125 1.61 1.71 10.62
CA ARG A 125 1.91 2.68 9.55
C ARG A 125 0.81 3.72 9.41
N ARG A 126 -0.46 3.31 9.52
CA ARG A 126 -1.59 4.23 9.49
C ARG A 126 -1.49 5.31 10.58
N ILE A 127 -1.06 4.96 11.81
CA ILE A 127 -0.82 5.95 12.87
C ILE A 127 0.30 6.93 12.47
N LYS A 128 1.39 6.41 11.93
CA LYS A 128 2.52 7.25 11.50
C LYS A 128 2.06 8.23 10.40
N LEU A 129 1.21 7.78 9.49
CA LEU A 129 0.62 8.60 8.42
C LEU A 129 -0.36 9.65 8.94
N ILE A 130 -1.24 9.31 9.90
CA ILE A 130 -2.17 10.26 10.52
C ILE A 130 -1.40 11.32 11.31
N ASN A 131 -0.34 10.94 12.02
CA ASN A 131 0.49 11.85 12.81
C ASN A 131 1.44 12.70 11.94
N THR A 132 1.72 12.27 10.70
CA THR A 132 2.51 13.03 9.72
C THR A 132 1.63 13.82 8.73
N SER A 133 0.36 14.04 9.03
CA SER A 133 -0.71 14.59 8.18
C SER A 133 -0.45 16.00 7.57
N LYS A 134 0.80 16.40 7.41
CA LYS A 134 1.24 17.56 6.61
C LYS A 134 2.04 17.18 5.37
N LYS A 135 2.40 15.91 5.16
CA LYS A 135 3.17 15.48 3.98
C LYS A 135 2.39 14.45 3.18
N ASP A 136 2.15 14.75 1.92
CA ASP A 136 1.49 13.82 1.00
C ASP A 136 2.31 12.55 0.73
N ILE A 137 3.64 12.63 0.91
CA ILE A 137 4.56 11.50 0.68
C ILE A 137 5.41 11.23 1.93
N VAL A 138 5.46 9.95 2.33
CA VAL A 138 6.26 9.45 3.44
C VAL A 138 7.07 8.24 2.99
N LEU A 139 8.36 8.18 3.33
CA LEU A 139 9.24 7.04 3.05
C LEU A 139 9.33 6.13 4.26
N ASP A 140 9.35 4.83 4.00
CA ASP A 140 9.71 3.78 4.96
C ASP A 140 10.96 3.04 4.43
N ASP A 141 12.12 3.43 4.96
CA ASP A 141 13.43 2.96 4.49
C ASP A 141 13.69 1.50 4.89
N GLU A 142 13.09 1.05 6.01
CA GLU A 142 13.27 -0.33 6.48
C GLU A 142 12.60 -1.34 5.53
N GLN A 143 11.48 -0.94 4.93
CA GLN A 143 10.69 -1.81 4.08
C GLN A 143 10.73 -1.44 2.60
N LEU A 144 11.50 -0.43 2.23
CA LEU A 144 11.61 0.11 0.88
C LEU A 144 10.23 0.48 0.28
N LEU A 145 9.35 1.08 1.11
CA LEU A 145 8.02 1.51 0.72
C LEU A 145 7.91 3.03 0.72
N ILE A 146 7.10 3.55 -0.20
CA ILE A 146 6.74 4.96 -0.26
C ILE A 146 5.23 5.05 -0.10
N PHE A 147 4.77 5.82 0.88
CA PHE A 147 3.35 6.11 1.03
C PHE A 147 3.03 7.40 0.28
N ASN A 148 2.07 7.35 -0.63
CA ASN A 148 1.52 8.50 -1.32
C ASN A 148 0.07 8.68 -0.86
N LYS A 149 -0.21 9.73 -0.08
CA LYS A 149 -1.53 9.96 0.55
C LYS A 149 -2.05 8.72 1.30
N GLY A 150 -1.15 8.04 1.99
CA GLY A 150 -1.48 6.84 2.75
C GLY A 150 -1.48 5.53 1.96
N ILE A 151 -1.36 5.58 0.63
CA ILE A 151 -1.33 4.38 -0.23
C ILE A 151 0.12 3.91 -0.34
N PRO A 152 0.43 2.67 0.07
CA PRO A 152 1.77 2.11 -0.06
C PRO A 152 2.09 1.84 -1.53
N ILE A 153 3.25 2.30 -1.98
CA ILE A 153 3.79 2.06 -3.31
C ILE A 153 5.13 1.37 -3.12
N GLN A 154 5.27 0.19 -3.68
CA GLN A 154 6.53 -0.53 -3.71
C GLN A 154 7.24 -0.25 -5.05
N LEU A 155 8.40 0.36 -4.96
CA LEU A 155 9.27 0.54 -6.13
C LEU A 155 10.34 -0.57 -6.17
N PRO A 156 10.83 -0.93 -7.36
CA PRO A 156 12.05 -1.71 -7.47
C PRO A 156 13.19 -1.02 -6.70
N ARG A 157 14.08 -1.80 -6.11
CA ARG A 157 15.10 -1.30 -5.16
C ARG A 157 15.92 -0.10 -5.66
N LYS A 158 16.24 -0.06 -6.94
CA LYS A 158 17.04 1.05 -7.53
C LYS A 158 16.21 2.33 -7.68
N GLU A 159 14.95 2.21 -8.12
CA GLU A 159 13.99 3.32 -8.19
C GLU A 159 13.70 3.89 -6.80
N PHE A 160 13.55 3.03 -5.78
CA PHE A 160 13.38 3.47 -4.40
C PHE A 160 14.58 4.31 -3.94
N LYS A 161 15.82 3.83 -4.16
CA LYS A 161 17.03 4.55 -3.77
C LYS A 161 17.21 5.88 -4.52
N VAL A 162 16.84 5.94 -5.79
CA VAL A 162 16.81 7.21 -6.55
C VAL A 162 15.77 8.16 -5.95
N PHE A 163 14.57 7.67 -5.65
CA PHE A 163 13.52 8.48 -5.04
C PHE A 163 13.94 8.99 -3.67
N GLU A 164 14.45 8.13 -2.80
CA GLU A 164 14.95 8.43 -1.46
C GLU A 164 16.03 9.54 -1.49
N LEU A 165 17.02 9.41 -2.37
CA LEU A 165 18.07 10.41 -2.56
C LEU A 165 17.50 11.80 -2.88
N LEU A 166 16.58 11.86 -3.84
CA LEU A 166 15.97 13.12 -4.24
C LEU A 166 15.04 13.69 -3.17
N TYR A 167 14.31 12.82 -2.47
CA TYR A 167 13.35 13.19 -1.43
C TYR A 167 14.04 13.78 -0.20
N ASN A 168 15.14 13.18 0.23
CA ASN A 168 15.90 13.63 1.40
C ASN A 168 16.66 14.93 1.15
N THR A 169 16.84 15.33 -0.12
CA THR A 169 17.54 16.57 -0.47
C THR A 169 16.75 17.38 -1.50
N PRO A 170 15.56 17.88 -1.14
CA PRO A 170 14.59 18.40 -2.10
C PRO A 170 15.00 19.73 -2.77
N ASP A 171 16.01 20.44 -2.24
CA ASP A 171 16.50 21.71 -2.78
C ASP A 171 17.59 21.52 -3.84
N LYS A 172 18.20 20.34 -3.89
CA LYS A 172 19.35 20.08 -4.75
C LYS A 172 18.92 19.40 -6.07
N PHE A 173 19.44 19.90 -7.18
CA PHE A 173 19.48 19.13 -8.43
C PHE A 173 20.66 18.19 -8.42
N PHE A 174 20.41 16.94 -8.70
CA PHE A 174 21.44 15.92 -8.87
C PHE A 174 21.66 15.66 -10.36
N SER A 175 22.89 15.76 -10.81
CA SER A 175 23.26 15.32 -12.14
C SER A 175 23.12 13.80 -12.28
N LYS A 176 23.03 13.30 -13.51
CA LYS A 176 22.98 11.85 -13.75
C LYS A 176 24.21 11.12 -13.21
N THR A 177 25.37 11.77 -13.29
CA THR A 177 26.64 11.23 -12.79
C THR A 177 26.64 11.14 -11.26
N GLU A 178 26.13 12.19 -10.55
CA GLU A 178 26.00 12.15 -9.09
C GLU A 178 25.03 11.05 -8.63
N ILE A 179 23.85 10.93 -9.28
CA ILE A 179 22.90 9.87 -8.96
C ILE A 179 23.53 8.49 -9.16
N ALA A 180 24.23 8.31 -10.30
CA ALA A 180 24.90 7.07 -10.60
C ALA A 180 25.97 6.71 -9.55
N GLY A 181 26.85 7.62 -9.21
CA GLY A 181 27.93 7.38 -8.24
C GLY A 181 27.43 7.13 -6.81
N LEU A 182 26.27 7.73 -6.41
CA LEU A 182 25.71 7.53 -5.08
C LEU A 182 24.91 6.23 -4.93
N ILE A 183 24.35 5.71 -6.01
CA ILE A 183 23.44 4.55 -5.96
C ILE A 183 24.07 3.27 -6.51
N TRP A 184 25.00 3.40 -7.44
CA TRP A 184 25.75 2.27 -8.02
C TRP A 184 27.21 2.37 -7.59
N LEU A 185 27.63 1.40 -6.79
CA LEU A 185 29.01 1.31 -6.27
C LEU A 185 30.06 1.03 -7.38
N ASP A 186 29.61 0.61 -8.55
CA ASP A 186 30.44 0.28 -9.71
C ASP A 186 30.06 1.18 -10.88
N GLU A 187 30.92 2.15 -11.21
CA GLU A 187 30.71 3.13 -12.29
C GLU A 187 30.63 2.49 -13.69
N SER A 188 31.16 1.27 -13.87
CA SER A 188 31.15 0.55 -15.14
C SER A 188 29.73 0.13 -15.57
N VAL A 189 28.79 0.01 -14.64
CA VAL A 189 27.42 -0.48 -14.86
C VAL A 189 26.40 0.66 -15.03
N ALA A 190 26.72 1.86 -14.56
CA ALA A 190 25.78 3.00 -14.57
C ALA A 190 25.85 3.81 -15.87
N ASN A 191 25.24 3.30 -16.93
CA ASN A 191 25.04 4.09 -18.14
C ASN A 191 24.09 5.27 -17.84
N LYS A 192 24.41 6.49 -18.28
CA LYS A 192 23.59 7.71 -18.12
C LYS A 192 22.14 7.53 -18.60
N ARG A 193 21.89 6.64 -19.56
CA ARG A 193 20.54 6.27 -20.02
C ARG A 193 19.73 5.51 -18.98
N THR A 194 20.40 4.76 -18.10
CA THR A 194 19.75 3.98 -17.05
C THR A 194 19.04 4.89 -16.04
N ILE A 195 19.62 6.05 -15.72
CA ILE A 195 18.99 7.03 -14.80
C ILE A 195 17.67 7.56 -15.37
N ASP A 196 17.63 7.88 -16.66
CA ASP A 196 16.41 8.38 -17.31
C ASP A 196 15.27 7.35 -17.26
N VAL A 197 15.60 6.07 -17.39
CA VAL A 197 14.65 4.97 -17.27
C VAL A 197 14.11 4.87 -15.84
N HIS A 198 14.97 4.93 -14.82
CA HIS A 198 14.52 4.91 -13.42
C HIS A 198 13.64 6.13 -13.10
N ILE A 199 14.00 7.32 -13.57
CA ILE A 199 13.17 8.52 -13.41
C ILE A 199 11.83 8.37 -14.14
N TYR A 200 11.82 7.80 -15.33
CA TYR A 200 10.60 7.49 -16.07
C TYR A 200 9.70 6.53 -15.30
N ASN A 201 10.26 5.43 -14.78
CA ASN A 201 9.52 4.44 -14.00
C ASN A 201 8.91 5.06 -12.72
N ILE A 202 9.69 5.82 -11.96
CA ILE A 202 9.17 6.54 -10.78
C ILE A 202 7.99 7.44 -11.16
N ARG A 203 8.06 8.13 -12.29
CA ARG A 203 6.98 9.00 -12.76
C ARG A 203 5.70 8.25 -13.18
N GLN A 204 5.79 6.96 -13.52
CA GLN A 204 4.59 6.15 -13.78
C GLN A 204 3.77 5.96 -12.51
N PHE A 205 4.42 5.80 -11.35
CA PHE A 205 3.75 5.61 -10.06
C PHE A 205 3.24 6.92 -9.44
N PHE A 206 4.01 8.02 -9.56
CA PHE A 206 3.74 9.27 -8.84
C PHE A 206 3.30 10.42 -9.74
N GLY A 207 3.27 10.21 -11.04
CA GLY A 207 2.98 11.23 -12.03
C GLY A 207 4.20 12.07 -12.44
N LYS A 208 4.11 12.71 -13.60
CA LYS A 208 5.25 13.43 -14.21
C LYS A 208 5.79 14.59 -13.36
N ARG A 209 4.96 15.18 -12.49
CA ARG A 209 5.32 16.36 -11.70
C ARG A 209 6.15 16.04 -10.46
N ILE A 210 6.25 14.77 -10.05
CA ILE A 210 6.96 14.39 -8.81
C ILE A 210 8.47 14.72 -8.88
N ILE A 211 9.08 14.55 -10.04
CA ILE A 211 10.50 14.86 -10.26
C ILE A 211 10.60 15.93 -11.35
N GLN A 212 11.27 17.04 -11.02
CA GLN A 212 11.62 18.09 -11.96
C GLN A 212 12.91 17.73 -12.69
N SER A 213 12.93 18.00 -14.00
CA SER A 213 14.13 17.90 -14.84
C SER A 213 14.57 19.29 -15.28
N GLN A 214 15.86 19.58 -15.21
CA GLN A 214 16.43 20.80 -15.74
C GLN A 214 17.64 20.46 -16.63
N LYS A 215 17.62 20.93 -17.88
CA LYS A 215 18.71 20.70 -18.82
C LYS A 215 20.03 21.22 -18.23
N GLY A 216 21.08 20.40 -18.26
CA GLY A 216 22.40 20.75 -17.71
C GLY A 216 22.53 20.61 -16.18
N LYS A 217 21.44 20.52 -15.41
CA LYS A 217 21.48 20.37 -13.96
C LYS A 217 21.06 18.98 -13.45
N GLY A 218 20.19 18.27 -14.21
CA GLY A 218 19.73 16.94 -13.85
C GLY A 218 18.33 16.92 -13.24
N TYR A 219 18.15 16.21 -12.12
CA TYR A 219 16.87 15.87 -11.51
C TYR A 219 16.76 16.32 -10.06
N ARG A 220 15.56 16.71 -9.65
CA ARG A 220 15.20 17.12 -8.29
C ARG A 220 13.79 16.68 -7.96
N ILE A 221 13.51 16.35 -6.70
CA ILE A 221 12.13 16.17 -6.25
C ILE A 221 11.37 17.51 -6.31
N ASN A 222 10.08 17.46 -6.59
CA ASN A 222 9.26 18.66 -6.62
C ASN A 222 8.60 18.89 -5.26
N LYS A 223 9.13 19.83 -4.46
CA LYS A 223 8.60 20.18 -3.13
C LYS A 223 7.10 20.46 -3.11
N LYS A 224 6.55 21.08 -4.18
CA LYS A 224 5.13 21.42 -4.25
C LYS A 224 4.21 20.20 -4.36
N VAL A 225 4.77 19.01 -4.61
CA VAL A 225 4.03 17.76 -4.80
C VAL A 225 4.20 16.82 -3.60
N ILE A 226 5.25 17.03 -2.81
CA ILE A 226 5.53 16.16 -1.65
C ILE A 226 5.03 16.74 -0.32
N GLY A 227 4.43 17.93 -0.33
CA GLY A 227 3.85 18.61 0.84
C GLY A 227 4.81 19.53 1.60
#